data_bc981ef12bf159a3dba2185359241c7d
#
_entry.id   bc981ef12bf159a3dba2185359241c7d
#
_cell.length_a   1.000
_cell.length_b   1.000
_cell.length_c   1.000
_cell.angle_alpha   90.00
_cell.angle_beta   90.00
_cell.angle_gamma   90.00
#
_symmetry.space_group_name_H-M   'P 1'
#
loop_
_entity.id
_entity.type
_entity.pdbx_description
1 polymer ?
#
loop_
_entity_poly.entity_id
_entity_poly.type
_entity_poly.pdbx_seq_one_letter_code
_entity_poly.pdbx_strand_id
1 'polypeptide(L)'
;MKGIAIGLSNNSKEILKRLKKTEFVKDIYIAGSSKENGKENELIQIQKPREILLKKWPKIDLIIFIGSIAASIRIINPFLTSKDQDPGVIVIDNKCSKIVPLIGLHQSNTQNISCQIANLLGGEIIETNNSNDQSLLNLDACGHQWGWDRSGNINDWSKLVITQAKNKEIFCKQLSGNRLWKTSESGEIITQINEKEIEKPDSTFHVSIFENHKTTWHPPVLWVGIGCERNTSKELITNSLNNFLESKNLSQKSIAGFATILSLIHI
;
A
#
# COMPACT_ATOMS: atom_id res chain seq x y z
N MET A 1 -5.23 -1.67 8.56
CA MET A 1 -5.85 -1.20 7.30
C MET A 1 -7.33 -0.89 7.51
N LYS A 2 -7.86 0.17 6.89
CA LYS A 2 -9.25 0.60 7.03
C LYS A 2 -9.99 0.32 5.71
N GLY A 3 -10.44 -0.91 5.52
CA GLY A 3 -11.18 -1.31 4.31
C GLY A 3 -12.68 -1.36 4.50
N ILE A 4 -13.41 -1.16 3.41
CA ILE A 4 -14.88 -1.32 3.35
C ILE A 4 -15.26 -2.20 2.17
N ALA A 5 -16.39 -2.92 2.30
CA ALA A 5 -16.96 -3.66 1.17
C ALA A 5 -18.38 -3.18 0.87
N ILE A 6 -18.69 -3.02 -0.42
CA ILE A 6 -19.97 -2.47 -0.92
C ILE A 6 -20.55 -3.43 -1.95
N GLY A 7 -21.68 -4.04 -1.62
CA GLY A 7 -22.46 -4.82 -2.56
C GLY A 7 -23.40 -3.93 -3.39
N LEU A 8 -23.35 -4.07 -4.70
CA LEU A 8 -24.17 -3.27 -5.64
C LEU A 8 -25.53 -3.91 -5.91
N SER A 9 -25.80 -5.07 -5.34
CA SER A 9 -27.08 -5.78 -5.46
C SER A 9 -27.35 -6.66 -4.23
N ASN A 10 -28.60 -7.09 -4.04
CA ASN A 10 -28.99 -7.98 -2.93
C ASN A 10 -28.26 -9.35 -2.98
N ASN A 11 -27.85 -9.80 -4.14
CA ASN A 11 -27.08 -11.06 -4.30
C ASN A 11 -25.69 -11.02 -3.65
N SER A 12 -25.22 -9.84 -3.26
CA SER A 12 -23.92 -9.67 -2.62
C SER A 12 -23.90 -9.99 -1.13
N LYS A 13 -25.04 -10.22 -0.48
CA LYS A 13 -25.14 -10.37 1.00
C LYS A 13 -24.20 -11.43 1.57
N GLU A 14 -24.18 -12.61 0.99
CA GLU A 14 -23.34 -13.71 1.50
C GLU A 14 -21.84 -13.45 1.30
N ILE A 15 -21.49 -12.83 0.18
CA ILE A 15 -20.11 -12.43 -0.11
C ILE A 15 -19.65 -11.38 0.91
N LEU A 16 -20.48 -10.37 1.18
CA LEU A 16 -20.20 -9.34 2.18
C LEU A 16 -19.98 -9.92 3.58
N LYS A 17 -20.79 -10.89 4.01
CA LYS A 17 -20.63 -11.57 5.30
C LYS A 17 -19.31 -12.35 5.37
N ARG A 18 -18.88 -12.99 4.28
CA ARG A 18 -17.58 -13.67 4.21
C ARG A 18 -16.41 -12.67 4.30
N LEU A 19 -16.48 -11.57 3.56
CA LEU A 19 -15.47 -10.52 3.58
C LEU A 19 -15.36 -9.82 4.95
N LYS A 20 -16.47 -9.63 5.65
CA LYS A 20 -16.50 -9.04 7.00
C LYS A 20 -15.68 -9.82 8.03
N LYS A 21 -15.51 -11.12 7.84
CA LYS A 21 -14.70 -11.97 8.73
C LYS A 21 -13.20 -11.78 8.54
N THR A 22 -12.77 -11.03 7.51
CA THR A 22 -11.37 -10.76 7.23
C THR A 22 -10.88 -9.53 8.01
N GLU A 23 -9.61 -9.48 8.33
CA GLU A 23 -8.99 -8.36 9.06
C GLU A 23 -8.90 -7.05 8.25
N PHE A 24 -9.02 -7.14 6.92
CA PHE A 24 -8.93 -5.96 6.04
C PHE A 24 -10.28 -5.29 5.75
N VAL A 25 -11.45 -5.86 6.15
CA VAL A 25 -12.78 -5.25 5.98
C VAL A 25 -13.40 -4.90 7.33
N LYS A 26 -13.56 -3.60 7.60
CA LYS A 26 -14.18 -3.08 8.84
C LYS A 26 -15.69 -2.93 8.75
N ASP A 27 -16.18 -2.37 7.64
CA ASP A 27 -17.61 -2.10 7.45
C ASP A 27 -18.10 -2.72 6.14
N ILE A 28 -19.32 -3.21 6.14
CA ILE A 28 -19.98 -3.76 4.95
C ILE A 28 -21.27 -3.01 4.65
N TYR A 29 -21.46 -2.68 3.38
CA TYR A 29 -22.60 -1.90 2.88
C TYR A 29 -23.29 -2.64 1.75
N ILE A 30 -24.60 -2.47 1.64
CA ILE A 30 -25.38 -2.99 0.52
C ILE A 30 -26.24 -1.88 -0.10
N ALA A 31 -26.14 -1.68 -1.41
CA ALA A 31 -26.96 -0.78 -2.15
C ALA A 31 -28.32 -1.42 -2.50
N GLY A 32 -29.42 -0.75 -2.15
CA GLY A 32 -30.78 -1.23 -2.46
C GLY A 32 -31.85 -0.37 -1.83
N SER A 33 -33.07 -0.49 -2.34
CA SER A 33 -34.23 0.33 -1.95
C SER A 33 -35.14 -0.31 -0.90
N SER A 34 -34.79 -1.45 -0.33
CA SER A 34 -35.65 -2.10 0.65
C SER A 34 -35.61 -1.39 2.00
N LYS A 35 -36.77 -0.96 2.46
CA LYS A 35 -37.02 -0.35 3.80
C LYS A 35 -36.97 -1.37 4.93
N GLU A 36 -36.17 -2.38 4.85
CA GLU A 36 -35.97 -3.30 5.99
C GLU A 36 -34.96 -2.67 6.94
N ASN A 37 -35.49 -1.90 7.89
CA ASN A 37 -34.79 -1.49 9.11
C ASN A 37 -34.57 -2.73 10.02
N GLY A 38 -33.77 -3.68 9.56
CA GLY A 38 -33.29 -4.80 10.32
C GLY A 38 -31.82 -4.64 10.57
N LYS A 39 -31.39 -4.50 11.82
CA LYS A 39 -30.03 -4.77 12.26
C LYS A 39 -29.76 -6.28 12.13
N GLU A 40 -29.75 -6.79 10.92
CA GLU A 40 -29.31 -8.16 10.67
C GLU A 40 -27.80 -8.13 10.41
N ASN A 41 -27.05 -8.56 11.40
CA ASN A 41 -25.64 -8.90 11.26
C ASN A 41 -24.72 -7.83 10.67
N GLU A 42 -24.67 -6.62 11.24
CA GLU A 42 -23.67 -5.59 10.91
C GLU A 42 -23.72 -5.07 9.46
N LEU A 43 -24.67 -5.52 8.63
CA LEU A 43 -24.82 -5.07 7.25
C LEU A 43 -25.56 -3.74 7.20
N ILE A 44 -24.92 -2.70 6.70
CA ILE A 44 -25.47 -1.35 6.60
C ILE A 44 -26.11 -1.17 5.22
N GLN A 45 -27.43 -0.94 5.21
CA GLN A 45 -28.12 -0.58 3.97
C GLN A 45 -27.85 0.86 3.58
N ILE A 46 -27.58 1.10 2.30
CA ILE A 46 -27.33 2.42 1.73
C ILE A 46 -28.15 2.63 0.47
N GLN A 47 -28.66 3.84 0.28
CA GLN A 47 -29.36 4.18 -0.97
C GLN A 47 -28.37 4.42 -2.11
N LYS A 48 -27.31 5.16 -1.85
CA LYS A 48 -26.32 5.56 -2.86
C LYS A 48 -24.90 5.31 -2.37
N PRO A 49 -24.15 4.40 -3.00
CA PRO A 49 -22.76 4.14 -2.65
C PRO A 49 -21.88 5.41 -2.63
N ARG A 50 -22.16 6.39 -3.50
CA ARG A 50 -21.42 7.66 -3.56
C ARG A 50 -21.48 8.46 -2.25
N GLU A 51 -22.60 8.43 -1.53
CA GLU A 51 -22.76 9.17 -0.27
C GLU A 51 -21.84 8.62 0.84
N ILE A 52 -21.61 7.31 0.85
CA ILE A 52 -20.66 6.68 1.76
C ILE A 52 -19.22 7.04 1.37
N LEU A 53 -18.92 6.99 0.07
CA LEU A 53 -17.58 7.32 -0.41
C LEU A 53 -17.22 8.78 -0.17
N LEU A 54 -18.17 9.70 -0.33
CA LEU A 54 -17.94 11.13 -0.05
C LEU A 54 -17.43 11.36 1.38
N LYS A 55 -17.93 10.59 2.35
CA LYS A 55 -17.56 10.69 3.77
C LYS A 55 -16.28 9.91 4.12
N LYS A 56 -16.01 8.82 3.42
CA LYS A 56 -14.99 7.86 3.82
C LYS A 56 -13.75 7.87 2.93
N TRP A 57 -13.81 8.32 1.67
CA TRP A 57 -12.72 8.26 0.70
C TRP A 57 -11.37 8.71 1.24
N PRO A 58 -11.24 9.88 1.90
CA PRO A 58 -9.95 10.35 2.39
C PRO A 58 -9.42 9.61 3.64
N LYS A 59 -10.20 8.65 4.18
CA LYS A 59 -9.91 7.97 5.46
C LYS A 59 -9.82 6.46 5.35
N ILE A 60 -10.00 5.91 4.15
CA ILE A 60 -9.97 4.48 3.89
C ILE A 60 -8.80 4.11 2.99
N ASP A 61 -8.29 2.91 3.20
CA ASP A 61 -7.15 2.39 2.46
C ASP A 61 -7.59 1.42 1.35
N LEU A 62 -8.79 0.82 1.49
CA LEU A 62 -9.30 -0.21 0.59
C LEU A 62 -10.81 -0.15 0.43
N ILE A 63 -11.27 -0.30 -0.82
CA ILE A 63 -12.68 -0.49 -1.19
C ILE A 63 -12.84 -1.78 -1.98
N ILE A 64 -13.78 -2.62 -1.58
CA ILE A 64 -14.13 -3.82 -2.31
C ILE A 64 -15.57 -3.68 -2.81
N PHE A 65 -15.77 -3.68 -4.12
CA PHE A 65 -17.10 -3.72 -4.72
C PHE A 65 -17.48 -5.15 -5.09
N ILE A 66 -18.74 -5.52 -4.82
CA ILE A 66 -19.34 -6.73 -5.36
C ILE A 66 -20.36 -6.33 -6.40
N GLY A 67 -20.06 -6.57 -7.68
CA GLY A 67 -20.87 -6.16 -8.82
C GLY A 67 -20.08 -6.00 -10.11
N SER A 68 -20.57 -5.16 -11.02
CA SER A 68 -19.89 -4.94 -12.30
C SER A 68 -18.81 -3.87 -12.21
N ILE A 69 -17.71 -4.07 -12.95
CA ILE A 69 -16.61 -3.11 -13.08
C ILE A 69 -17.13 -1.76 -13.56
N ALA A 70 -18.00 -1.75 -14.59
CA ALA A 70 -18.54 -0.52 -15.15
C ALA A 70 -19.33 0.32 -14.13
N ALA A 71 -20.10 -0.32 -13.25
CA ALA A 71 -20.80 0.37 -12.17
C ALA A 71 -19.83 0.92 -11.13
N SER A 72 -18.83 0.13 -10.74
CA SER A 72 -17.81 0.54 -9.79
C SER A 72 -17.02 1.75 -10.28
N ILE A 73 -16.58 1.75 -11.55
CA ILE A 73 -15.88 2.88 -12.17
C ILE A 73 -16.75 4.16 -12.12
N ARG A 74 -18.03 4.08 -12.51
CA ARG A 74 -18.92 5.25 -12.46
C ARG A 74 -19.13 5.78 -11.04
N ILE A 75 -19.09 4.92 -10.04
CA ILE A 75 -19.23 5.31 -8.64
C ILE A 75 -18.00 6.05 -8.15
N ILE A 76 -16.78 5.54 -8.42
CA ILE A 76 -15.53 6.08 -7.91
C ILE A 76 -14.99 7.27 -8.70
N ASN A 77 -15.32 7.38 -9.99
CA ASN A 77 -14.77 8.40 -10.88
C ASN A 77 -14.74 9.84 -10.31
N PRO A 78 -15.77 10.33 -9.60
CA PRO A 78 -15.74 11.68 -9.03
C PRO A 78 -14.77 11.89 -7.87
N PHE A 79 -14.22 10.82 -7.32
CA PHE A 79 -13.33 10.84 -6.14
C PHE A 79 -11.87 10.63 -6.50
N LEU A 80 -11.59 10.15 -7.71
CA LEU A 80 -10.22 9.87 -8.16
C LEU A 80 -9.41 11.16 -8.27
N THR A 81 -8.24 11.17 -7.65
CA THR A 81 -7.31 12.31 -7.61
C THR A 81 -5.96 11.94 -8.18
N SER A 82 -5.28 10.97 -7.57
CA SER A 82 -3.97 10.53 -8.03
C SER A 82 -3.66 9.10 -7.57
N LYS A 83 -2.76 8.46 -8.29
CA LYS A 83 -2.30 7.09 -7.99
C LYS A 83 -1.81 6.94 -6.54
N ASP A 84 -1.28 8.01 -5.95
CA ASP A 84 -0.64 8.00 -4.64
C ASP A 84 -1.59 8.33 -3.48
N GLN A 85 -2.77 8.89 -3.78
CA GLN A 85 -3.73 9.34 -2.77
C GLN A 85 -5.00 8.52 -2.74
N ASP A 86 -5.30 7.84 -3.85
CA ASP A 86 -6.53 7.08 -3.98
C ASP A 86 -6.41 5.73 -3.23
N PRO A 87 -7.48 5.29 -2.55
CA PRO A 87 -7.51 3.98 -1.92
C PRO A 87 -7.42 2.86 -2.96
N GLY A 88 -6.97 1.68 -2.53
CA GLY A 88 -7.07 0.49 -3.34
C GLY A 88 -8.51 0.13 -3.65
N VAL A 89 -8.80 -0.28 -4.88
CA VAL A 89 -10.14 -0.70 -5.30
C VAL A 89 -10.08 -2.08 -5.92
N ILE A 90 -10.85 -3.02 -5.35
CA ILE A 90 -11.04 -4.37 -5.86
C ILE A 90 -12.50 -4.53 -6.28
N VAL A 91 -12.74 -5.17 -7.42
CA VAL A 91 -14.09 -5.51 -7.88
C VAL A 91 -14.22 -7.03 -7.97
N ILE A 92 -15.27 -7.55 -7.37
CA ILE A 92 -15.62 -8.99 -7.36
C ILE A 92 -16.94 -9.15 -8.09
N ASP A 93 -17.03 -10.08 -9.02
CA ASP A 93 -18.29 -10.39 -9.69
C ASP A 93 -19.27 -11.10 -8.73
N ASN A 94 -20.57 -11.05 -9.03
CA ASN A 94 -21.61 -11.63 -8.17
C ASN A 94 -21.52 -13.16 -7.99
N LYS A 95 -20.72 -13.84 -8.82
CA LYS A 95 -20.47 -15.29 -8.74
C LYS A 95 -19.20 -15.63 -7.98
N CYS A 96 -18.44 -14.62 -7.53
CA CYS A 96 -17.10 -14.76 -6.97
C CYS A 96 -16.08 -15.42 -7.92
N SER A 97 -16.38 -15.51 -9.22
CA SER A 97 -15.51 -16.18 -10.18
C SER A 97 -14.32 -15.32 -10.60
N LYS A 98 -14.48 -14.00 -10.60
CA LYS A 98 -13.46 -13.06 -11.02
C LYS A 98 -13.24 -11.96 -9.98
N ILE A 99 -11.98 -11.79 -9.59
CA ILE A 99 -11.51 -10.75 -8.69
C ILE A 99 -10.59 -9.83 -9.48
N VAL A 100 -10.96 -8.56 -9.60
CA VAL A 100 -10.25 -7.58 -10.41
C VAL A 100 -9.68 -6.49 -9.52
N PRO A 101 -8.38 -6.46 -9.27
CA PRO A 101 -7.72 -5.32 -8.65
C PRO A 101 -7.73 -4.16 -9.65
N LEU A 102 -8.57 -3.14 -9.38
CA LEU A 102 -8.85 -2.07 -10.33
C LEU A 102 -7.92 -0.86 -10.16
N ILE A 103 -7.63 -0.46 -8.91
CA ILE A 103 -6.82 0.71 -8.57
C ILE A 103 -5.97 0.37 -7.34
N GLY A 104 -4.81 1.02 -7.21
CA GLY A 104 -3.97 0.94 -6.01
C GLY A 104 -3.17 -0.36 -5.91
N LEU A 105 -2.86 -0.98 -7.04
CA LEU A 105 -2.13 -2.25 -7.09
C LEU A 105 -0.83 -2.24 -6.29
N HIS A 106 -0.18 -1.10 -6.20
CA HIS A 106 1.15 -0.98 -5.65
C HIS A 106 1.20 -0.40 -4.24
N GLN A 107 0.40 0.61 -3.93
CA GLN A 107 0.49 1.33 -2.65
C GLN A 107 -0.37 0.74 -1.54
N SER A 108 -1.55 0.23 -1.89
CA SER A 108 -2.53 -0.28 -0.93
C SER A 108 -2.45 -1.79 -0.70
N ASN A 109 -1.39 -2.45 -1.17
CA ASN A 109 -1.26 -3.92 -1.10
C ASN A 109 -2.45 -4.66 -1.76
N THR A 110 -3.12 -4.00 -2.71
CA THR A 110 -4.37 -4.47 -3.34
C THR A 110 -4.19 -5.80 -4.04
N GLN A 111 -3.02 -6.04 -4.66
CA GLN A 111 -2.73 -7.30 -5.35
C GLN A 111 -2.70 -8.47 -4.35
N ASN A 112 -1.94 -8.35 -3.26
CA ASN A 112 -1.86 -9.40 -2.24
C ASN A 112 -3.23 -9.66 -1.59
N ILE A 113 -4.01 -8.60 -1.32
CA ILE A 113 -5.37 -8.75 -0.79
C ILE A 113 -6.28 -9.43 -1.80
N SER A 114 -6.13 -9.13 -3.10
CA SER A 114 -6.87 -9.82 -4.17
C SER A 114 -6.57 -11.32 -4.19
N CYS A 115 -5.30 -11.73 -3.97
CA CYS A 115 -4.93 -13.14 -3.81
C CYS A 115 -5.61 -13.78 -2.60
N GLN A 116 -5.62 -13.11 -1.46
CA GLN A 116 -6.29 -13.60 -0.26
C GLN A 116 -7.81 -13.75 -0.47
N ILE A 117 -8.44 -12.78 -1.14
CA ILE A 117 -9.87 -12.84 -1.49
C ILE A 117 -10.15 -13.97 -2.47
N ALA A 118 -9.31 -14.17 -3.49
CA ALA A 118 -9.45 -15.25 -4.45
C ALA A 118 -9.41 -16.62 -3.75
N ASN A 119 -8.45 -16.82 -2.88
CA ASN A 119 -8.35 -18.03 -2.07
C ASN A 119 -9.58 -18.22 -1.13
N LEU A 120 -10.05 -17.14 -0.49
CA LEU A 120 -11.22 -17.18 0.40
C LEU A 120 -12.50 -17.52 -0.36
N LEU A 121 -12.69 -16.96 -1.55
CA LEU A 121 -13.94 -17.07 -2.30
C LEU A 121 -13.91 -18.19 -3.34
N GLY A 122 -12.75 -18.72 -3.70
CA GLY A 122 -12.55 -19.71 -4.74
C GLY A 122 -12.61 -19.12 -6.16
N GLY A 123 -12.26 -17.85 -6.32
CA GLY A 123 -12.25 -17.14 -7.59
C GLY A 123 -10.88 -17.00 -8.21
N GLU A 124 -10.82 -16.46 -9.41
CA GLU A 124 -9.61 -16.18 -10.19
C GLU A 124 -9.34 -14.66 -10.21
N ILE A 125 -8.07 -14.28 -10.08
CA ILE A 125 -7.65 -12.88 -10.21
C ILE A 125 -7.47 -12.56 -11.69
N ILE A 126 -8.04 -11.42 -12.11
CA ILE A 126 -7.81 -10.85 -13.45
C ILE A 126 -6.77 -9.72 -13.29
N GLU A 127 -5.55 -10.03 -13.65
CA GLU A 127 -4.45 -9.06 -13.67
C GLU A 127 -4.27 -8.49 -15.07
N THR A 128 -4.09 -7.16 -15.17
CA THR A 128 -3.95 -6.46 -16.45
C THR A 128 -2.67 -5.63 -16.51
N ASN A 129 -1.68 -5.95 -15.66
CA ASN A 129 -0.43 -5.21 -15.58
C ASN A 129 0.59 -5.70 -16.59
N ASN A 130 1.14 -4.79 -17.38
CA ASN A 130 2.27 -5.07 -18.28
C ASN A 130 3.53 -5.58 -17.55
N SER A 131 3.70 -5.21 -16.27
CA SER A 131 4.85 -5.66 -15.47
C SER A 131 4.80 -7.16 -15.14
N ASN A 132 3.61 -7.76 -15.06
CA ASN A 132 3.47 -9.20 -14.84
C ASN A 132 3.76 -10.00 -16.12
N ASP A 133 3.36 -9.48 -17.28
CA ASP A 133 3.64 -10.13 -18.59
C ASP A 133 5.14 -10.17 -18.93
N GLN A 134 5.95 -9.28 -18.32
CA GLN A 134 7.37 -9.17 -18.59
C GLN A 134 8.25 -9.66 -17.42
N SER A 135 7.68 -10.25 -16.39
CA SER A 135 8.42 -10.64 -15.16
C SER A 135 9.24 -9.48 -14.56
N LEU A 136 8.79 -8.24 -14.74
CA LEU A 136 9.52 -7.06 -14.27
C LEU A 136 9.20 -6.72 -12.82
N LEU A 137 10.21 -6.36 -12.05
CA LEU A 137 10.02 -5.87 -10.68
C LEU A 137 9.31 -4.51 -10.70
N ASN A 138 8.23 -4.36 -9.96
CA ASN A 138 7.52 -3.08 -9.80
C ASN A 138 8.36 -2.08 -8.99
N LEU A 139 9.29 -1.37 -9.64
CA LEU A 139 10.31 -0.55 -8.99
C LEU A 139 9.76 0.51 -8.04
N ASP A 140 8.61 1.09 -8.35
CA ASP A 140 7.93 2.12 -7.54
C ASP A 140 7.06 1.57 -6.42
N ALA A 141 6.96 0.23 -6.30
CA ALA A 141 6.07 -0.42 -5.35
C ALA A 141 6.64 -1.64 -4.62
N CYS A 142 7.67 -2.26 -5.16
CA CYS A 142 8.19 -3.53 -4.67
C CYS A 142 8.61 -3.51 -3.19
N GLY A 143 9.10 -2.38 -2.69
CA GLY A 143 9.52 -2.26 -1.30
C GLY A 143 8.38 -2.39 -0.28
N HIS A 144 7.16 -2.04 -0.66
CA HIS A 144 6.01 -2.13 0.26
C HIS A 144 5.72 -3.55 0.74
N GLN A 145 5.93 -4.56 -0.10
CA GLN A 145 5.77 -5.96 0.30
C GLN A 145 6.74 -6.39 1.43
N TRP A 146 7.85 -5.66 1.60
CA TRP A 146 8.85 -5.90 2.65
C TRP A 146 8.76 -4.90 3.79
N GLY A 147 7.68 -4.08 3.83
CA GLY A 147 7.49 -3.04 4.83
C GLY A 147 8.43 -1.84 4.67
N TRP A 148 8.98 -1.62 3.46
CA TRP A 148 9.82 -0.47 3.18
C TRP A 148 8.97 0.72 2.73
N ASP A 149 9.36 1.91 3.18
CA ASP A 149 8.82 3.16 2.67
C ASP A 149 9.73 3.76 1.61
N ARG A 150 9.18 4.61 0.75
CA ARG A 150 9.96 5.26 -0.31
C ARG A 150 10.03 6.78 -0.16
N SER A 151 11.11 7.38 -0.67
CA SER A 151 11.23 8.81 -0.92
C SER A 151 11.49 9.09 -2.41
N GLY A 152 11.44 10.37 -2.77
CA GLY A 152 11.55 10.84 -4.14
C GLY A 152 10.21 11.27 -4.73
N ASN A 153 10.26 12.11 -5.76
CA ASN A 153 9.05 12.60 -6.40
C ASN A 153 8.49 11.57 -7.40
N ILE A 154 7.21 11.67 -7.68
CA ILE A 154 6.49 10.75 -8.56
C ILE A 154 7.06 10.73 -9.99
N ASN A 155 7.58 11.87 -10.47
CA ASN A 155 8.11 11.96 -11.84
C ASN A 155 9.42 11.17 -11.99
N ASP A 156 10.28 11.18 -10.96
CA ASP A 156 11.54 10.43 -11.00
C ASP A 156 11.27 8.92 -10.94
N TRP A 157 10.33 8.49 -10.11
CA TRP A 157 9.86 7.09 -10.09
C TRP A 157 9.22 6.67 -11.42
N SER A 158 8.38 7.54 -12.00
CA SER A 158 7.75 7.27 -13.30
C SER A 158 8.77 7.13 -14.43
N LYS A 159 9.82 7.97 -14.45
CA LYS A 159 10.92 7.85 -15.43
C LYS A 159 11.63 6.51 -15.29
N LEU A 160 11.91 6.08 -14.07
CA LEU A 160 12.56 4.81 -13.79
C LEU A 160 11.72 3.62 -14.31
N VAL A 161 10.41 3.61 -14.02
CA VAL A 161 9.47 2.58 -14.50
C VAL A 161 9.38 2.58 -16.03
N ILE A 162 9.30 3.77 -16.67
CA ILE A 162 9.28 3.89 -18.13
C ILE A 162 10.60 3.39 -18.74
N THR A 163 11.73 3.65 -18.08
CA THR A 163 13.05 3.18 -18.53
C THR A 163 13.13 1.66 -18.51
N GLN A 164 12.63 1.03 -17.45
CA GLN A 164 12.53 -0.41 -17.33
C GLN A 164 11.60 -1.00 -18.42
N ALA A 165 10.42 -0.41 -18.62
CA ALA A 165 9.46 -0.87 -19.63
C ALA A 165 9.99 -0.77 -21.08
N LYS A 166 11.00 0.05 -21.32
CA LYS A 166 11.73 0.12 -22.60
C LYS A 166 12.88 -0.88 -22.71
N ASN A 167 12.91 -1.90 -21.85
CA ASN A 167 13.95 -2.92 -21.77
C ASN A 167 15.37 -2.35 -21.62
N LYS A 168 15.51 -1.20 -20.96
CA LYS A 168 16.79 -0.64 -20.61
C LYS A 168 17.28 -1.19 -19.27
N GLU A 169 18.58 -1.25 -19.12
CA GLU A 169 19.22 -1.73 -17.91
C GLU A 169 18.87 -0.85 -16.70
N ILE A 170 18.47 -1.48 -15.61
CA ILE A 170 18.15 -0.84 -14.33
C ILE A 170 19.23 -1.21 -13.31
N PHE A 171 19.65 -0.23 -12.55
CA PHE A 171 20.67 -0.35 -11.54
C PHE A 171 20.09 -0.15 -10.14
N CYS A 172 20.62 -0.88 -9.17
CA CYS A 172 20.32 -0.69 -7.76
C CYS A 172 21.60 -0.36 -6.98
N LYS A 173 21.60 0.78 -6.29
CA LYS A 173 22.66 1.11 -5.33
C LYS A 173 22.15 0.87 -3.93
N GLN A 174 22.58 -0.24 -3.35
CA GLN A 174 22.16 -0.64 -2.01
C GLN A 174 23.21 -0.33 -0.96
N LEU A 175 22.85 0.55 -0.01
CA LEU A 175 23.71 0.99 1.09
C LEU A 175 23.28 0.41 2.45
N SER A 176 22.06 -0.13 2.57
CA SER A 176 21.53 -0.67 3.83
C SER A 176 20.45 -1.73 3.61
N GLY A 177 20.10 -2.44 4.67
CA GLY A 177 19.08 -3.49 4.64
C GLY A 177 19.52 -4.79 3.96
N ASN A 178 18.59 -5.74 3.86
CA ASN A 178 18.82 -6.98 3.14
C ASN A 178 18.44 -6.87 1.67
N ARG A 179 18.85 -7.84 0.86
CA ARG A 179 18.67 -7.82 -0.61
C ARG A 179 17.38 -8.54 -1.04
N LEU A 180 16.26 -8.25 -0.40
CA LEU A 180 14.98 -8.93 -0.68
C LEU A 180 14.54 -8.79 -2.14
N TRP A 181 14.84 -7.68 -2.79
CA TRP A 181 14.53 -7.47 -4.20
C TRP A 181 15.24 -8.45 -5.15
N LYS A 182 16.36 -9.05 -4.75
CA LYS A 182 17.07 -10.08 -5.52
C LYS A 182 16.45 -11.47 -5.43
N THR A 183 15.56 -11.72 -4.50
CA THR A 183 14.98 -13.05 -4.28
C THR A 183 13.85 -13.38 -5.26
N SER A 184 13.38 -12.41 -6.05
CA SER A 184 12.41 -12.59 -7.11
C SER A 184 13.10 -12.78 -8.46
N GLU A 185 12.55 -13.60 -9.35
CA GLU A 185 13.05 -13.77 -10.74
C GLU A 185 13.24 -12.43 -11.45
N SER A 186 12.29 -11.49 -11.23
CA SER A 186 12.36 -10.13 -11.78
C SER A 186 13.46 -9.26 -11.15
N GLY A 187 13.95 -9.59 -9.98
CA GLY A 187 15.06 -8.88 -9.34
C GLY A 187 16.44 -9.29 -9.87
N GLU A 188 16.56 -10.46 -10.48
CA GLU A 188 17.82 -10.93 -11.08
C GLU A 188 18.25 -10.09 -12.27
N ILE A 189 17.30 -9.43 -12.96
CA ILE A 189 17.57 -8.56 -14.12
C ILE A 189 18.18 -7.22 -13.69
N ILE A 190 18.12 -6.88 -12.39
CA ILE A 190 18.60 -5.60 -11.87
C ILE A 190 20.09 -5.71 -11.52
N THR A 191 20.90 -4.86 -12.12
CA THR A 191 22.34 -4.82 -11.86
C THR A 191 22.62 -4.03 -10.58
N GLN A 192 23.25 -4.68 -9.60
CA GLN A 192 23.73 -3.98 -8.42
C GLN A 192 25.03 -3.24 -8.74
N ILE A 193 25.09 -1.95 -8.38
CA ILE A 193 26.29 -1.13 -8.50
C ILE A 193 26.87 -0.79 -7.12
N ASN A 194 28.18 -0.61 -7.07
CA ASN A 194 28.91 -0.23 -5.87
C ASN A 194 28.92 1.29 -5.67
N GLU A 195 29.31 1.74 -4.48
CA GLU A 195 29.35 3.17 -4.13
C GLU A 195 30.23 4.02 -5.05
N LYS A 196 31.27 3.43 -5.63
CA LYS A 196 32.26 4.11 -6.49
C LYS A 196 31.87 4.16 -7.97
N GLU A 197 30.81 3.45 -8.36
CA GLU A 197 30.37 3.42 -9.74
C GLU A 197 29.53 4.64 -10.08
N ILE A 198 29.67 5.10 -11.35
CA ILE A 198 28.94 6.27 -11.84
C ILE A 198 27.45 5.90 -11.98
N GLU A 199 26.61 6.66 -11.30
CA GLU A 199 25.17 6.50 -11.36
C GLU A 199 24.59 7.02 -12.67
N LYS A 200 23.61 6.28 -13.22
CA LYS A 200 22.77 6.75 -14.32
C LYS A 200 21.44 7.26 -13.73
N PRO A 201 21.21 8.57 -13.60
CA PRO A 201 20.12 9.12 -12.77
C PRO A 201 18.71 8.60 -13.12
N ASP A 202 18.43 8.36 -14.41
CA ASP A 202 17.11 7.92 -14.88
C ASP A 202 16.93 6.38 -14.89
N SER A 203 17.94 5.62 -14.47
CA SER A 203 17.92 4.15 -14.44
C SER A 203 18.47 3.54 -13.15
N THR A 204 18.70 4.37 -12.13
CA THR A 204 19.21 3.90 -10.82
C THR A 204 18.19 4.21 -9.73
N PHE A 205 17.87 3.20 -8.90
CA PHE A 205 17.19 3.41 -7.64
C PHE A 205 18.11 3.03 -6.47
N HIS A 206 17.77 3.54 -5.29
CA HIS A 206 18.56 3.35 -4.08
C HIS A 206 17.80 2.52 -3.05
N VAL A 207 18.54 1.79 -2.22
CA VAL A 207 18.05 1.18 -0.99
C VAL A 207 18.95 1.68 0.14
N SER A 208 18.45 2.60 0.95
CA SER A 208 19.28 3.38 1.87
C SER A 208 18.52 3.86 3.10
N ILE A 209 19.24 4.05 4.20
CA ILE A 209 18.75 4.78 5.38
C ILE A 209 18.89 6.29 5.25
N PHE A 210 19.55 6.78 4.18
CA PHE A 210 19.84 8.21 3.97
C PHE A 210 18.85 8.86 3.00
N GLU A 211 18.55 10.15 3.20
CA GLU A 211 17.63 10.96 2.36
C GLU A 211 18.28 11.60 1.12
N ASN A 212 19.46 11.15 0.71
CA ASN A 212 20.31 11.86 -0.27
C ASN A 212 19.94 11.63 -1.73
N HIS A 213 18.99 10.75 -2.05
CA HIS A 213 18.78 10.30 -3.42
C HIS A 213 17.33 10.49 -3.87
N LYS A 214 17.14 10.64 -5.19
CA LYS A 214 15.83 10.95 -5.78
C LYS A 214 14.83 9.81 -5.74
N THR A 215 15.32 8.56 -5.89
CA THR A 215 14.49 7.35 -5.92
C THR A 215 15.04 6.35 -4.92
N THR A 216 14.52 6.40 -3.70
CA THR A 216 15.07 5.61 -2.59
C THR A 216 13.99 4.80 -1.89
N TRP A 217 14.26 3.53 -1.68
CA TRP A 217 13.56 2.66 -0.73
C TRP A 217 14.29 2.70 0.62
N HIS A 218 13.52 2.88 1.69
CA HIS A 218 14.01 2.96 3.07
C HIS A 218 13.63 1.70 3.83
N PRO A 219 14.55 0.72 3.97
CA PRO A 219 14.30 -0.43 4.81
C PRO A 219 14.25 -0.02 6.29
N PRO A 220 13.30 -0.55 7.10
CA PRO A 220 13.19 -0.24 8.53
C PRO A 220 14.25 -1.01 9.31
N VAL A 221 15.44 -0.45 9.43
CA VAL A 221 16.60 -1.08 10.08
C VAL A 221 17.20 -0.23 11.22
N LEU A 222 16.71 1.01 11.42
CA LEU A 222 17.18 1.88 12.48
C LEU A 222 16.40 1.65 13.78
N TRP A 223 17.11 1.33 14.84
CA TRP A 223 16.57 1.30 16.19
C TRP A 223 16.99 2.55 16.97
N VAL A 224 16.01 3.25 17.52
CA VAL A 224 16.24 4.50 18.25
C VAL A 224 16.16 4.24 19.73
N GLY A 225 17.29 4.39 20.43
CA GLY A 225 17.34 4.38 21.89
C GLY A 225 16.96 5.75 22.45
N ILE A 226 15.99 5.81 23.35
CA ILE A 226 15.56 7.06 24.02
C ILE A 226 15.83 6.95 25.51
N GLY A 227 16.66 7.87 26.02
CA GLY A 227 16.85 8.13 27.46
C GLY A 227 16.43 9.57 27.78
N CYS A 228 15.53 9.73 28.74
CA CYS A 228 15.06 11.03 29.16
C CYS A 228 14.70 11.04 30.67
N GLU A 229 14.62 12.23 31.27
CA GLU A 229 14.13 12.41 32.63
C GLU A 229 12.61 12.25 32.72
N ARG A 230 12.12 12.02 33.92
CA ARG A 230 10.67 12.02 34.18
C ARG A 230 10.06 13.35 33.75
N ASN A 231 8.85 13.28 33.19
CA ASN A 231 8.09 14.44 32.69
C ASN A 231 8.71 15.15 31.48
N THR A 232 9.70 14.57 30.81
CA THR A 232 10.15 15.09 29.52
C THR A 232 9.00 15.07 28.54
N SER A 233 8.69 16.22 27.93
CA SER A 233 7.56 16.33 27.00
C SER A 233 7.78 15.52 25.73
N LYS A 234 6.69 14.96 25.20
CA LYS A 234 6.72 14.27 23.90
C LYS A 234 7.25 15.17 22.78
N GLU A 235 6.92 16.45 22.84
CA GLU A 235 7.38 17.43 21.85
C GLU A 235 8.89 17.59 21.86
N LEU A 236 9.51 17.70 23.05
CA LEU A 236 10.97 17.79 23.17
C LEU A 236 11.66 16.54 22.61
N ILE A 237 11.15 15.35 22.94
CA ILE A 237 11.69 14.08 22.43
C ILE A 237 11.58 14.03 20.90
N THR A 238 10.41 14.40 20.35
CA THR A 238 10.18 14.37 18.89
C THR A 238 11.10 15.37 18.17
N ASN A 239 11.22 16.60 18.67
CA ASN A 239 12.09 17.61 18.07
C ASN A 239 13.57 17.21 18.14
N SER A 240 14.01 16.65 19.27
CA SER A 240 15.38 16.16 19.42
C SER A 240 15.69 15.01 18.44
N LEU A 241 14.75 14.08 18.25
CA LEU A 241 14.89 13.01 17.29
C LEU A 241 14.96 13.55 15.85
N ASN A 242 14.07 14.45 15.46
CA ASN A 242 14.06 15.03 14.13
C ASN A 242 15.36 15.77 13.84
N ASN A 243 15.82 16.62 14.75
CA ASN A 243 17.09 17.33 14.62
C ASN A 243 18.28 16.36 14.49
N PHE A 244 18.27 15.27 15.27
CA PHE A 244 19.32 14.24 15.16
C PHE A 244 19.30 13.57 13.78
N LEU A 245 18.13 13.11 13.32
CA LEU A 245 17.99 12.47 12.01
C LEU A 245 18.46 13.40 10.87
N GLU A 246 18.02 14.66 10.91
CA GLU A 246 18.45 15.69 9.95
C GLU A 246 19.96 15.91 9.98
N SER A 247 20.55 16.06 11.19
CA SER A 247 22.00 16.27 11.35
C SER A 247 22.86 15.14 10.79
N LYS A 248 22.30 13.92 10.74
CA LYS A 248 22.95 12.71 10.20
C LYS A 248 22.43 12.32 8.83
N ASN A 249 21.51 13.11 8.28
CA ASN A 249 20.86 12.86 7.01
C ASN A 249 20.18 11.49 6.90
N LEU A 250 19.60 11.04 8.02
CA LEU A 250 18.92 9.75 8.16
C LEU A 250 17.43 9.89 7.89
N SER A 251 16.86 8.93 7.17
CA SER A 251 15.43 8.91 6.91
C SER A 251 14.64 8.40 8.11
N GLN A 252 13.64 9.17 8.52
CA GLN A 252 12.66 8.73 9.51
C GLN A 252 11.93 7.45 9.06
N LYS A 253 11.78 7.23 7.77
CA LYS A 253 11.15 6.05 7.15
C LYS A 253 11.94 4.75 7.40
N SER A 254 13.21 4.87 7.77
CA SER A 254 14.06 3.73 8.11
C SER A 254 14.00 3.33 9.58
N ILE A 255 13.18 3.96 10.41
CA ILE A 255 13.05 3.59 11.82
C ILE A 255 12.26 2.29 11.94
N ALA A 256 12.93 1.25 12.46
CA ALA A 256 12.32 -0.05 12.76
C ALA A 256 11.58 -0.05 14.10
N GLY A 257 12.05 0.74 15.06
CA GLY A 257 11.43 0.80 16.38
C GLY A 257 12.20 1.67 17.36
N PHE A 258 11.61 1.78 18.55
CA PHE A 258 12.14 2.54 19.65
C PHE A 258 12.47 1.63 20.82
N ALA A 259 13.56 1.89 21.50
CA ALA A 259 13.96 1.23 22.75
C ALA A 259 14.16 2.28 23.83
N THR A 260 13.71 1.98 25.05
CA THR A 260 13.93 2.83 26.20
C THR A 260 14.17 1.98 27.44
N ILE A 261 14.97 2.49 28.36
CA ILE A 261 15.10 1.91 29.71
C ILE A 261 13.91 2.39 30.52
N LEU A 262 12.75 1.76 30.38
CA LEU A 262 11.63 1.96 31.28
C LEU A 262 11.90 1.15 32.56
N SER A 263 12.06 1.84 33.67
CA SER A 263 11.91 1.20 34.97
C SER A 263 10.46 0.78 35.12
N LEU A 264 10.19 -0.51 34.97
CA LEU A 264 8.85 -1.13 35.16
C LEU A 264 8.36 -1.07 36.62
N ILE A 265 9.02 -0.32 37.49
CA ILE A 265 8.72 -0.26 38.93
C ILE A 265 7.50 0.61 39.25
N HIS A 266 6.90 1.28 38.27
CA HIS A 266 5.79 2.21 38.48
C HIS A 266 4.71 2.18 37.39
N ILE A 267 4.26 0.98 37.03
CA ILE A 267 2.94 0.81 36.41
C ILE A 267 2.00 0.16 37.42
#